data_b220d67209a870fc165bab6e84087bd9
#
_entry.id   b220d67209a870fc165bab6e84087bd9
#
_cell.length_a   1.000
_cell.length_b   1.000
_cell.length_c   1.000
_cell.angle_alpha   90.00
_cell.angle_beta   90.00
_cell.angle_gamma   90.00
#
_symmetry.space_group_name_H-M   'P 1'
#
loop_
_entity.id
_entity.type
_entity.pdbx_description
1 polymer ?
#
loop_
_entity_poly.entity_id
_entity_poly.type
_entity_poly.pdbx_seq_one_letter_code
_entity_poly.pdbx_strand_id
1 'polypeptide(L)'
;MFDWLTPQVIDTLIAVLQAVIILLVTVVSAALLSFIERRLLAWWQDRYGPNRVGPNGMFQIAADMLKMFFKEDWTPPFADKLTFRLAPAIVMGTLLLSMAVIPITP
;
A
#
# COMPACT_ATOMS: atom_id res chain seq x y z
N MET A 1 34.41 -18.10 6.16
CA MET A 1 33.02 -18.49 6.44
C MET A 1 31.97 -17.61 5.73
N PHE A 2 32.39 -16.48 5.14
CA PHE A 2 31.52 -15.56 4.38
C PHE A 2 32.11 -15.18 3.01
N ASP A 3 32.80 -16.11 2.35
CA ASP A 3 33.48 -15.85 1.06
C ASP A 3 32.51 -15.60 -0.11
N TRP A 4 31.21 -15.77 0.11
CA TRP A 4 30.13 -15.48 -0.85
C TRP A 4 29.68 -14.01 -0.81
N LEU A 5 30.07 -13.22 0.19
CA LEU A 5 29.80 -11.79 0.29
C LEU A 5 30.76 -10.97 -0.58
N THR A 6 30.63 -11.13 -1.88
CA THR A 6 31.34 -10.22 -2.81
C THR A 6 30.74 -8.82 -2.72
N PRO A 7 31.50 -7.75 -3.02
CA PRO A 7 30.99 -6.39 -3.04
C PRO A 7 29.69 -6.25 -3.84
N GLN A 8 29.56 -6.95 -4.95
CA GLN A 8 28.36 -6.97 -5.78
C GLN A 8 27.12 -7.52 -5.06
N VAL A 9 27.29 -8.54 -4.23
CA VAL A 9 26.17 -9.10 -3.44
C VAL A 9 25.72 -8.10 -2.37
N ILE A 10 26.67 -7.42 -1.75
CA ILE A 10 26.38 -6.39 -0.74
C ILE A 10 25.60 -5.24 -1.38
N ASP A 11 26.06 -4.73 -2.52
CA ASP A 11 25.39 -3.63 -3.25
C ASP A 11 23.97 -4.03 -3.67
N THR A 12 23.79 -5.27 -4.14
CA THR A 12 22.46 -5.79 -4.49
C THR A 12 21.54 -5.88 -3.28
N LEU A 13 22.04 -6.35 -2.13
CA LEU A 13 21.27 -6.42 -0.90
C LEU A 13 20.86 -5.02 -0.41
N ILE A 14 21.75 -4.05 -0.49
CA ILE A 14 21.47 -2.66 -0.13
C ILE A 14 20.38 -2.09 -1.06
N ALA A 15 20.49 -2.30 -2.36
CA ALA A 15 19.49 -1.85 -3.32
C ALA A 15 18.10 -2.46 -3.07
N VAL A 16 18.03 -3.76 -2.79
CA VAL A 16 16.79 -4.44 -2.43
C VAL A 16 16.21 -3.88 -1.13
N LEU A 17 17.05 -3.68 -0.12
CA LEU A 17 16.60 -3.11 1.16
C LEU A 17 16.05 -1.69 0.98
N GLN A 18 16.72 -0.86 0.20
CA GLN A 18 16.24 0.49 -0.14
C GLN A 18 14.88 0.43 -0.85
N ALA A 19 14.72 -0.44 -1.85
CA ALA A 19 13.45 -0.60 -2.56
C ALA A 19 12.31 -1.02 -1.61
N VAL A 20 12.56 -1.94 -0.69
CA VAL A 20 11.58 -2.37 0.32
C VAL A 20 11.20 -1.23 1.26
N ILE A 21 12.17 -0.46 1.74
CA ILE A 21 11.92 0.69 2.62
C ILE A 21 11.05 1.73 1.91
N ILE A 22 11.36 2.06 0.66
CA ILE A 22 10.59 3.03 -0.13
C ILE A 22 9.15 2.55 -0.32
N LEU A 23 8.97 1.27 -0.67
CA LEU A 23 7.66 0.68 -0.83
C LEU A 23 6.85 0.75 0.49
N LEU A 24 7.47 0.41 1.61
CA LEU A 24 6.82 0.49 2.93
C LEU A 24 6.42 1.93 3.28
N VAL A 25 7.32 2.89 3.08
CA VAL A 25 7.04 4.31 3.32
C VAL A 25 5.87 4.79 2.45
N THR A 26 5.84 4.40 1.19
CA THR A 26 4.76 4.75 0.26
C THR A 26 3.42 4.17 0.72
N VAL A 27 3.38 2.88 1.09
CA VAL A 27 2.16 2.22 1.56
C VAL A 27 1.65 2.85 2.86
N VAL A 28 2.53 3.13 3.82
CA VAL A 28 2.16 3.78 5.09
C VAL A 28 1.66 5.21 4.83
N SER A 29 2.31 5.96 3.95
CA SER A 29 1.87 7.30 3.57
C SER A 29 0.50 7.29 2.91
N ALA A 30 0.23 6.36 2.00
CA ALA A 30 -1.07 6.18 1.38
C ALA A 30 -2.17 5.86 2.40
N ALA A 31 -1.86 5.00 3.38
CA ALA A 31 -2.76 4.67 4.47
C ALA A 31 -3.10 5.91 5.34
N LEU A 32 -2.08 6.70 5.70
CA LEU A 32 -2.27 7.94 6.46
C LEU A 32 -3.09 8.98 5.68
N LEU A 33 -2.82 9.14 4.40
CA LEU A 33 -3.58 10.03 3.52
C LEU A 33 -5.05 9.62 3.43
N SER A 34 -5.34 8.35 3.30
CA SER A 34 -6.72 7.83 3.32
C SER A 34 -7.43 8.13 4.64
N PHE A 35 -6.74 8.06 5.78
CA PHE A 35 -7.30 8.45 7.07
C PHE A 35 -7.62 9.95 7.13
N ILE A 36 -6.70 10.79 6.66
CA ILE A 36 -6.87 12.24 6.63
C ILE A 36 -8.05 12.61 5.71
N GLU A 37 -8.13 12.01 4.53
CA GLU A 37 -9.23 12.22 3.58
C GLU A 37 -10.59 11.94 4.21
N ARG A 38 -10.77 10.78 4.86
CA ARG A 38 -12.02 10.43 5.54
C ARG A 38 -12.38 11.44 6.63
N ARG A 39 -11.41 11.99 7.32
CA ARG A 39 -11.61 12.97 8.37
C ARG A 39 -11.97 14.34 7.82
N LEU A 40 -11.32 14.80 6.77
CA LEU A 40 -11.63 16.05 6.08
C LEU A 40 -13.04 16.03 5.48
N LEU A 41 -13.41 14.93 4.80
CA LEU A 41 -14.74 14.75 4.24
C LEU A 41 -15.83 14.76 5.34
N ALA A 42 -15.54 14.16 6.50
CA ALA A 42 -16.46 14.17 7.60
C ALA A 42 -16.68 15.59 8.15
N TRP A 43 -15.64 16.40 8.30
CA TRP A 43 -15.73 17.78 8.72
C TRP A 43 -16.54 18.66 7.76
N TRP A 44 -16.38 18.45 6.46
CA TRP A 44 -17.19 19.16 5.45
C TRP A 44 -18.68 18.79 5.50
N GLN A 45 -18.99 17.65 6.08
CA GLN A 45 -20.35 17.14 6.26
C GLN A 45 -20.88 17.32 7.69
N ASP A 46 -20.26 18.18 8.49
CA ASP A 46 -20.61 18.44 9.91
C ASP A 46 -20.75 17.16 10.76
N ARG A 47 -19.89 16.15 10.49
CA ARG A 47 -19.88 14.89 11.25
C ARG A 47 -18.46 14.51 11.66
N TYR A 48 -18.37 13.67 12.69
CA TYR A 48 -17.11 13.08 13.09
C TYR A 48 -16.72 11.95 12.14
N GLY A 49 -15.45 11.97 11.69
CA GLY A 49 -14.83 10.84 10.98
C GLY A 49 -14.54 9.66 11.92
N PRO A 50 -13.73 8.69 11.48
CA PRO A 50 -13.32 7.56 12.31
C PRO A 50 -12.72 8.02 13.64
N ASN A 51 -13.30 7.58 14.76
CA ASN A 51 -12.85 7.99 16.10
C ASN A 51 -12.87 6.87 17.15
N ARG A 52 -13.29 5.64 16.80
CA ARG A 52 -13.53 4.55 17.76
C ARG A 52 -12.42 3.51 17.82
N VAL A 53 -11.75 3.22 16.69
CA VAL A 53 -10.73 2.18 16.64
C VAL A 53 -9.36 2.79 16.93
N GLY A 54 -8.85 2.56 18.13
CA GLY A 54 -7.62 3.18 18.64
C GLY A 54 -7.78 4.66 19.02
N PRO A 55 -6.69 5.32 19.42
CA PRO A 55 -6.73 6.73 19.76
C PRO A 55 -7.16 7.54 18.53
N ASN A 56 -8.29 8.25 18.65
CA ASN A 56 -8.86 9.07 17.58
C ASN A 56 -9.13 8.32 16.25
N GLY A 57 -9.33 7.00 16.28
CA GLY A 57 -9.61 6.20 15.07
C GLY A 57 -8.41 5.93 14.18
N MET A 58 -7.18 6.13 14.65
CA MET A 58 -5.97 5.89 13.83
C MET A 58 -5.82 4.45 13.34
N PHE A 59 -6.30 3.47 14.11
CA PHE A 59 -6.24 2.05 13.71
C PHE A 59 -7.40 1.61 12.82
N GLN A 60 -8.27 2.52 12.39
CA GLN A 60 -9.38 2.18 11.50
C GLN A 60 -8.88 1.60 10.18
N ILE A 61 -7.77 2.11 9.64
CA ILE A 61 -7.19 1.60 8.38
C ILE A 61 -6.72 0.16 8.54
N ALA A 62 -6.03 -0.14 9.64
CA ALA A 62 -5.60 -1.50 9.95
C ALA A 62 -6.80 -2.46 10.08
N ALA A 63 -7.87 -2.02 10.73
CA ALA A 63 -9.10 -2.79 10.83
C ALA A 63 -9.76 -3.02 9.46
N ASP A 64 -9.77 -2.02 8.60
CA ASP A 64 -10.31 -2.12 7.24
C ASP A 64 -9.47 -3.08 6.37
N MET A 65 -8.15 -3.04 6.48
CA MET A 65 -7.26 -3.99 5.81
C MET A 65 -7.51 -5.42 6.27
N LEU A 66 -7.61 -5.65 7.58
CA LEU A 66 -7.93 -6.99 8.10
C LEU A 66 -9.27 -7.51 7.59
N LYS A 67 -10.30 -6.66 7.56
CA LYS A 67 -11.60 -7.04 7.00
C LYS A 67 -11.49 -7.43 5.52
N MET A 68 -10.69 -6.73 4.74
CA MET A 68 -10.50 -7.04 3.33
C MET A 68 -9.81 -8.39 3.13
N PHE A 69 -8.82 -8.74 3.97
CA PHE A 69 -8.13 -10.03 3.89
C PHE A 69 -9.03 -11.22 4.22
N PHE A 70 -9.98 -11.05 5.12
CA PHE A 70 -10.90 -12.10 5.55
C PHE A 70 -12.23 -12.08 4.79
N LYS A 71 -12.42 -11.16 3.84
CA LYS A 71 -13.60 -11.07 3.01
C LYS A 71 -13.52 -12.07 1.86
N GLU A 72 -14.63 -12.73 1.57
CA GLU A 72 -14.74 -13.62 0.43
C GLU A 72 -14.55 -12.88 -0.89
N ASP A 73 -13.77 -13.48 -1.78
CA ASP A 73 -13.57 -12.96 -3.14
C ASP A 73 -14.79 -13.34 -4.00
N TRP A 74 -15.58 -12.35 -4.38
CA TRP A 74 -16.75 -12.54 -5.20
C TRP A 74 -16.60 -11.85 -6.56
N THR A 75 -16.69 -12.65 -7.62
CA THR A 75 -16.65 -12.14 -8.99
C THR A 75 -18.08 -12.07 -9.53
N PRO A 76 -18.57 -10.91 -10.03
CA PRO A 76 -19.90 -10.80 -10.61
C PRO A 76 -20.10 -11.80 -11.75
N PRO A 77 -21.27 -12.44 -11.86
CA PRO A 77 -21.53 -13.47 -12.88
C PRO A 77 -21.48 -12.93 -14.32
N PHE A 78 -21.65 -11.64 -14.49
CA PHE A 78 -21.62 -10.95 -15.80
C PHE A 78 -20.24 -10.43 -16.19
N ALA A 79 -19.25 -10.51 -15.29
CA ALA A 79 -17.91 -10.01 -15.54
C ALA A 79 -17.02 -11.09 -16.17
N ASP A 80 -16.18 -10.68 -17.10
CA ASP A 80 -15.08 -11.51 -17.57
C ASP A 80 -14.07 -11.72 -16.43
N LYS A 81 -13.96 -12.95 -15.95
CA LYS A 81 -13.14 -13.34 -14.79
C LYS A 81 -11.68 -12.97 -14.95
N LEU A 82 -11.16 -13.09 -16.17
CA LEU A 82 -9.75 -12.75 -16.44
C LEU A 82 -9.50 -11.27 -16.32
N THR A 83 -10.31 -10.47 -16.99
CA THR A 83 -10.20 -9.00 -16.98
C THR A 83 -10.47 -8.44 -15.58
N PHE A 84 -11.43 -8.99 -14.85
CA PHE A 84 -11.75 -8.57 -13.49
C PHE A 84 -10.58 -8.76 -12.51
N ARG A 85 -9.83 -9.85 -12.65
CA ARG A 85 -8.64 -10.13 -11.81
C ARG A 85 -7.39 -9.37 -12.27
N LEU A 86 -7.25 -9.17 -13.58
CA LEU A 86 -6.08 -8.45 -14.13
C LEU A 86 -6.15 -6.95 -13.91
N ALA A 87 -7.32 -6.34 -13.89
CA ALA A 87 -7.46 -4.89 -13.77
C ALA A 87 -6.78 -4.31 -12.52
N PRO A 88 -7.00 -4.82 -11.30
CA PRO A 88 -6.28 -4.36 -10.11
C PRO A 88 -4.78 -4.60 -10.19
N ALA A 89 -4.35 -5.74 -10.76
CA ALA A 89 -2.93 -6.06 -10.92
C ALA A 89 -2.22 -5.10 -11.87
N ILE A 90 -2.86 -4.72 -12.97
CA ILE A 90 -2.33 -3.73 -13.92
C ILE A 90 -2.21 -2.37 -13.27
N VAL A 91 -3.25 -1.91 -12.54
CA VAL A 91 -3.22 -0.63 -11.82
C VAL A 91 -2.11 -0.59 -10.79
N MET A 92 -1.98 -1.62 -9.98
CA MET A 92 -0.88 -1.72 -8.99
C MET A 92 0.49 -1.79 -9.68
N GLY A 93 0.62 -2.54 -10.76
CA GLY A 93 1.86 -2.65 -11.52
C GLY A 93 2.30 -1.30 -12.10
N THR A 94 1.40 -0.54 -12.68
CA THR A 94 1.71 0.79 -13.24
C THR A 94 2.07 1.80 -12.15
N LEU A 95 1.40 1.77 -10.99
CA LEU A 95 1.74 2.60 -9.84
C LEU A 95 3.14 2.29 -9.30
N LEU A 96 3.48 1.01 -9.16
CA LEU A 96 4.82 0.61 -8.71
C LEU A 96 5.91 0.96 -9.73
N LEU A 97 5.64 0.83 -11.03
CA LEU A 97 6.56 1.25 -12.08
C LEU A 97 6.79 2.77 -12.08
N SER A 98 5.77 3.57 -11.78
CA SER A 98 5.95 5.02 -11.67
C SER A 98 6.87 5.41 -10.51
N MET A 99 6.89 4.63 -9.43
CA MET A 99 7.85 4.82 -8.32
C MET A 99 9.29 4.54 -8.73
N ALA A 100 9.53 3.63 -9.67
CA ALA A 100 10.87 3.30 -10.17
C ALA A 100 11.52 4.45 -10.95
N VAL A 101 10.73 5.41 -11.44
CA VAL A 101 11.23 6.59 -12.18
C VAL A 101 11.75 7.68 -11.23
N ILE A 102 11.39 7.64 -9.95
CA ILE A 102 11.82 8.63 -8.96
C ILE A 102 13.29 8.36 -8.60
N PRO A 103 14.22 9.26 -8.91
CA PRO A 103 15.62 9.08 -8.53
C PRO A 103 15.75 9.27 -7.01
N ILE A 104 16.08 8.19 -6.30
CA ILE A 104 16.17 8.19 -4.84
C ILE A 104 17.62 8.28 -4.38
N THR A 105 18.55 7.98 -5.27
CA THR A 105 19.99 8.12 -5.04
C THR A 105 20.58 9.11 -6.04
N PRO A 106 21.46 10.00 -5.59
CA PRO A 106 22.22 10.88 -6.48
C PRO A 106 23.17 10.10 -7.39
#